data_7ebbb34ecd2e92c98faeb414789e4d71
#
_entry.id   7ebbb34ecd2e92c98faeb414789e4d71
#
_cell.length_a   1.000
_cell.length_b   1.000
_cell.length_c   1.000
_cell.angle_alpha   90.00
_cell.angle_beta   90.00
_cell.angle_gamma   90.00
#
_symmetry.space_group_name_H-M   'P 1'
#
loop_
_entity.id
_entity.type
_entity.pdbx_description
1 polymer ?
#
loop_
_entity_poly.entity_id
_entity_poly.type
_entity_poly.pdbx_seq_one_letter_code
_entity_poly.pdbx_strand_id
1 'polypeptide(L)'
;DQNADPVTWPGQLPAPRRAVSAVVATLLDDLGSHLKERGRIAGPISDDRRTKVLNTEVVPYFGDRLAAHLAEQDDSELLRHLILANEALLREGHVEHKTFASRVACFGRQSDIVERFSKNMTESANTAVSSRFLIEYVSGNPTAGASTVTAESYDMMVALASEVTNKGFLSEAIHAEISTATVSILPSGRLGIARDDDRWVTSLHSFLLSHASTAVESIMRTAQSEHQKVESQDEEFDLTPHDRVATIEFGFSFSDLSDFIGKLLDLSSTKGQNDVGKLTVAMVRDHFVAEFQWEIEKADRILDALSMAPEEDFWKLGAKVHPWRYNRDRSYLRRPLIRRMTKEGDAVIFGHRNTFLTPMHWYGQYDSGRLKATTPEMKKALSEAINRKGEQFENQVEAAIAGICYPVRLRVWKIGKYDLRKIDGLNLGDIDLVGYHTPSRTVLLIEAKSLQASRTPSELRNEITNILEGPHSAVARLNGRYQWALGHIDSIRNELGIPPGSITLKPMIVIDDDLVTREFNRSPFPIVPLDQLVETLDGLRTTRRSSKRARRR
;
A
#
# COMPACT_ATOMS: atom_id res chain seq x y z
N ASP A 1 15.50 24.43 -15.52
CA ASP A 1 15.16 23.55 -14.39
C ASP A 1 14.98 22.09 -14.85
N GLN A 2 16.09 21.42 -15.18
CA GLN A 2 16.10 20.00 -15.56
C GLN A 2 15.82 19.05 -14.36
N ASN A 3 15.70 19.57 -13.15
CA ASN A 3 15.47 18.81 -11.91
C ASN A 3 14.08 18.99 -11.30
N ALA A 4 13.14 19.57 -12.01
CA ALA A 4 11.77 19.71 -11.50
C ALA A 4 11.03 18.38 -11.65
N ASP A 5 10.54 17.83 -10.53
CA ASP A 5 9.73 16.62 -10.48
C ASP A 5 8.45 16.78 -11.34
N PRO A 6 8.29 15.97 -12.41
CA PRO A 6 7.16 16.09 -13.32
C PRO A 6 5.78 16.07 -12.65
N VAL A 7 5.66 15.40 -11.50
CA VAL A 7 4.40 15.32 -10.75
C VAL A 7 3.97 16.69 -10.22
N THR A 8 4.92 17.57 -9.93
CA THR A 8 4.63 18.93 -9.41
C THR A 8 4.54 20.01 -10.48
N TRP A 9 4.80 19.69 -11.73
CA TRP A 9 4.76 20.68 -12.80
C TRP A 9 3.44 21.45 -12.82
N PRO A 10 3.49 22.78 -13.00
CA PRO A 10 2.29 23.58 -13.19
C PRO A 10 1.56 23.13 -14.46
N GLY A 11 0.24 23.02 -14.39
CA GLY A 11 -0.62 22.68 -15.50
C GLY A 11 -1.99 23.32 -15.33
N GLN A 12 -2.83 23.25 -16.35
CA GLN A 12 -4.21 23.73 -16.30
C GLN A 12 -5.12 22.66 -15.68
N LEU A 13 -4.79 22.26 -14.45
CA LEU A 13 -5.55 21.25 -13.74
C LEU A 13 -6.74 21.88 -13.00
N PRO A 14 -7.90 21.21 -12.97
CA PRO A 14 -9.02 21.65 -12.14
C PRO A 14 -8.65 21.59 -10.65
N ALA A 15 -9.38 22.29 -9.81
CA ALA A 15 -9.29 22.09 -8.37
C ALA A 15 -9.70 20.65 -8.03
N PRO A 16 -8.95 19.94 -7.17
CA PRO A 16 -9.34 18.60 -6.72
C PRO A 16 -10.71 18.61 -6.07
N ARG A 17 -11.61 17.75 -6.52
CA ARG A 17 -12.97 17.61 -5.98
C ARG A 17 -13.12 16.29 -5.27
N ARG A 18 -13.78 16.33 -4.13
CA ARG A 18 -14.07 15.16 -3.27
C ARG A 18 -15.56 14.91 -3.25
N ALA A 19 -15.97 13.74 -2.79
CA ALA A 19 -17.39 13.43 -2.62
C ALA A 19 -18.05 14.44 -1.66
N VAL A 20 -19.12 15.09 -2.13
CA VAL A 20 -19.85 16.10 -1.37
C VAL A 20 -20.79 15.40 -0.39
N SER A 21 -20.66 15.69 0.91
CA SER A 21 -21.43 15.02 1.96
C SER A 21 -22.94 15.10 1.77
N ALA A 22 -23.46 16.20 1.24
CA ALA A 22 -24.89 16.35 0.96
C ALA A 22 -25.37 15.40 -0.16
N VAL A 23 -24.55 15.22 -1.22
CA VAL A 23 -24.83 14.28 -2.30
C VAL A 23 -24.82 12.85 -1.77
N VAL A 24 -23.82 12.49 -0.98
CA VAL A 24 -23.73 11.17 -0.34
C VAL A 24 -24.94 10.92 0.56
N ALA A 25 -25.38 11.91 1.35
CA ALA A 25 -26.54 11.78 2.22
C ALA A 25 -27.83 11.47 1.42
N THR A 26 -28.04 12.16 0.29
CA THR A 26 -29.17 11.88 -0.62
C THR A 26 -29.09 10.47 -1.18
N LEU A 27 -27.92 10.03 -1.64
CA LEU A 27 -27.71 8.67 -2.15
C LEU A 27 -28.01 7.58 -1.11
N LEU A 28 -27.69 7.84 0.17
CA LEU A 28 -28.01 6.92 1.27
C LEU A 28 -29.51 6.89 1.60
N ASP A 29 -30.23 8.00 1.44
CA ASP A 29 -31.70 8.05 1.57
C ASP A 29 -32.37 7.27 0.44
N ASP A 30 -31.91 7.45 -0.79
CA ASP A 30 -32.40 6.72 -1.95
C ASP A 30 -32.18 5.20 -1.81
N LEU A 31 -30.97 4.80 -1.35
CA LEU A 31 -30.70 3.40 -1.01
C LEU A 31 -31.69 2.88 0.05
N GLY A 32 -31.97 3.68 1.09
CA GLY A 32 -32.92 3.34 2.13
C GLY A 32 -34.33 3.08 1.59
N SER A 33 -34.80 3.90 0.65
CA SER A 33 -36.06 3.73 -0.06
C SER A 33 -36.08 2.43 -0.88
N HIS A 34 -34.99 2.20 -1.65
CA HIS A 34 -34.83 0.98 -2.44
C HIS A 34 -34.83 -0.30 -1.59
N LEU A 35 -34.18 -0.30 -0.43
CA LEU A 35 -34.16 -1.45 0.48
C LEU A 35 -35.54 -1.73 1.07
N LYS A 36 -36.34 -0.69 1.38
CA LYS A 36 -37.74 -0.83 1.82
C LYS A 36 -38.62 -1.44 0.74
N GLU A 37 -38.50 -0.97 -0.51
CA GLU A 37 -39.24 -1.52 -1.66
C GLU A 37 -38.93 -3.00 -1.87
N ARG A 38 -37.71 -3.44 -1.57
CA ARG A 38 -37.32 -4.86 -1.57
C ARG A 38 -37.74 -5.64 -0.34
N GLY A 39 -38.59 -5.05 0.53
CA GLY A 39 -39.15 -5.70 1.70
C GLY A 39 -38.16 -5.85 2.87
N ARG A 40 -37.07 -5.05 2.91
CA ARG A 40 -36.15 -5.05 4.05
C ARG A 40 -36.81 -4.36 5.24
N ILE A 41 -36.82 -5.04 6.39
CA ILE A 41 -37.42 -4.58 7.65
C ILE A 41 -36.30 -3.96 8.51
N ALA A 42 -36.66 -2.92 9.29
CA ALA A 42 -35.76 -2.32 10.26
C ALA A 42 -35.27 -3.33 11.31
N GLY A 43 -34.00 -3.33 11.58
CA GLY A 43 -33.32 -4.21 12.53
C GLY A 43 -31.93 -4.61 12.11
N PRO A 44 -31.18 -5.31 12.98
CA PRO A 44 -29.84 -5.79 12.67
C PRO A 44 -29.86 -6.88 11.58
N ILE A 45 -28.89 -6.86 10.71
CA ILE A 45 -28.63 -7.92 9.73
C ILE A 45 -27.70 -8.94 10.41
N SER A 46 -28.11 -10.22 10.40
CA SER A 46 -27.33 -11.29 11.01
C SER A 46 -25.93 -11.42 10.40
N ASP A 47 -24.97 -11.86 11.19
CA ASP A 47 -23.55 -11.87 10.85
C ASP A 47 -23.22 -12.63 9.57
N ASP A 48 -23.89 -13.77 9.35
CA ASP A 48 -23.77 -14.61 8.17
C ASP A 48 -24.33 -13.95 6.88
N ARG A 49 -25.17 -12.92 7.02
CA ARG A 49 -25.84 -12.25 5.91
C ARG A 49 -25.29 -10.87 5.58
N ARG A 50 -24.47 -10.28 6.45
CA ARG A 50 -23.92 -8.91 6.27
C ARG A 50 -23.21 -8.73 4.94
N THR A 51 -22.21 -9.58 4.65
CA THR A 51 -21.45 -9.54 3.40
C THR A 51 -22.32 -9.83 2.18
N LYS A 52 -23.30 -10.74 2.32
CA LYS A 52 -24.25 -11.03 1.24
C LYS A 52 -25.08 -9.81 0.89
N VAL A 53 -25.69 -9.14 1.87
CA VAL A 53 -26.49 -7.92 1.63
C VAL A 53 -25.64 -6.81 1.01
N LEU A 54 -24.42 -6.58 1.53
CA LEU A 54 -23.52 -5.59 0.96
C LEU A 54 -23.18 -5.91 -0.51
N ASN A 55 -22.87 -7.16 -0.83
CA ASN A 55 -22.40 -7.55 -2.17
C ASN A 55 -23.52 -7.74 -3.19
N THR A 56 -24.75 -8.11 -2.77
CA THR A 56 -25.83 -8.43 -3.72
C THR A 56 -26.91 -7.36 -3.81
N GLU A 57 -26.96 -6.42 -2.86
CA GLU A 57 -27.99 -5.39 -2.83
C GLU A 57 -27.39 -3.97 -2.79
N VAL A 58 -26.42 -3.71 -1.93
CA VAL A 58 -25.91 -2.35 -1.69
C VAL A 58 -24.89 -1.93 -2.75
N VAL A 59 -23.84 -2.73 -2.97
CA VAL A 59 -22.81 -2.42 -3.99
C VAL A 59 -23.39 -2.39 -5.39
N PRO A 60 -24.22 -3.38 -5.82
CA PRO A 60 -24.87 -3.33 -7.12
C PRO A 60 -25.78 -2.11 -7.29
N TYR A 61 -26.55 -1.72 -6.27
CA TYR A 61 -27.42 -0.54 -6.33
C TYR A 61 -26.63 0.73 -6.71
N PHE A 62 -25.51 0.98 -6.04
CA PHE A 62 -24.66 2.13 -6.37
C PHE A 62 -23.95 1.95 -7.72
N GLY A 63 -23.54 0.72 -8.05
CA GLY A 63 -22.90 0.38 -9.32
C GLY A 63 -23.82 0.62 -10.52
N ASP A 64 -25.08 0.18 -10.43
CA ASP A 64 -26.08 0.36 -11.49
C ASP A 64 -26.43 1.85 -11.68
N ARG A 65 -26.57 2.60 -10.60
CA ARG A 65 -26.80 4.07 -10.68
C ARG A 65 -25.59 4.80 -11.27
N LEU A 66 -24.38 4.37 -10.90
CA LEU A 66 -23.16 4.92 -11.49
C LEU A 66 -23.12 4.64 -12.99
N ALA A 67 -23.40 3.40 -13.39
CA ALA A 67 -23.44 3.01 -14.79
C ALA A 67 -24.45 3.85 -15.60
N ALA A 68 -25.68 4.02 -15.08
CA ALA A 68 -26.71 4.83 -15.70
C ALA A 68 -26.28 6.31 -15.86
N HIS A 69 -25.70 6.89 -14.80
CA HIS A 69 -25.26 8.28 -14.82
C HIS A 69 -24.09 8.53 -15.77
N LEU A 70 -23.14 7.58 -15.84
CA LEU A 70 -22.00 7.64 -16.78
C LEU A 70 -22.48 7.49 -18.24
N ALA A 71 -23.46 6.62 -18.50
CA ALA A 71 -23.96 6.35 -19.85
C ALA A 71 -24.57 7.59 -20.55
N GLU A 72 -25.00 8.59 -19.79
CA GLU A 72 -25.55 9.85 -20.31
C GLU A 72 -24.48 10.80 -20.85
N GLN A 73 -23.21 10.63 -20.44
CA GLN A 73 -22.13 11.57 -20.73
C GLN A 73 -21.46 11.31 -22.08
N ASP A 74 -20.92 12.35 -22.72
CA ASP A 74 -20.02 12.21 -23.88
C ASP A 74 -18.72 11.51 -23.46
N ASP A 75 -18.37 10.39 -24.11
CA ASP A 75 -17.23 9.54 -23.72
C ASP A 75 -15.89 10.29 -23.74
N SER A 76 -15.67 11.11 -24.78
CA SER A 76 -14.40 11.81 -24.97
C SER A 76 -14.21 12.90 -23.91
N GLU A 77 -15.26 13.67 -23.65
CA GLU A 77 -15.25 14.72 -22.64
C GLU A 77 -15.15 14.14 -21.23
N LEU A 78 -15.93 13.11 -20.96
CA LEU A 78 -15.94 12.40 -19.67
C LEU A 78 -14.56 11.87 -19.35
N LEU A 79 -13.97 11.07 -20.24
CA LEU A 79 -12.66 10.45 -20.01
C LEU A 79 -11.58 11.52 -19.76
N ARG A 80 -11.59 12.60 -20.55
CA ARG A 80 -10.67 13.71 -20.36
C ARG A 80 -10.83 14.36 -18.98
N HIS A 81 -12.06 14.62 -18.54
CA HIS A 81 -12.32 15.22 -17.22
C HIS A 81 -11.90 14.30 -16.07
N LEU A 82 -12.18 13.00 -16.16
CA LEU A 82 -11.79 12.02 -15.14
C LEU A 82 -10.26 11.93 -15.01
N ILE A 83 -9.53 11.92 -16.15
CA ILE A 83 -8.08 11.93 -16.15
C ILE A 83 -7.55 13.22 -15.53
N LEU A 84 -8.03 14.40 -15.94
CA LEU A 84 -7.60 15.69 -15.39
C LEU A 84 -7.84 15.77 -13.87
N ALA A 85 -8.96 15.25 -13.40
CA ALA A 85 -9.26 15.22 -11.96
C ALA A 85 -8.29 14.30 -11.19
N ASN A 86 -7.94 13.14 -11.75
CA ASN A 86 -6.92 12.28 -11.16
C ASN A 86 -5.52 12.92 -11.16
N GLU A 87 -5.14 13.61 -12.24
CA GLU A 87 -3.90 14.37 -12.33
C GLU A 87 -3.83 15.48 -11.26
N ALA A 88 -4.96 16.17 -11.02
CA ALA A 88 -5.07 17.19 -10.00
C ALA A 88 -4.88 16.61 -8.57
N LEU A 89 -5.48 15.44 -8.29
CA LEU A 89 -5.32 14.74 -7.01
C LEU A 89 -3.88 14.26 -6.81
N LEU A 90 -3.23 13.73 -7.84
CA LEU A 90 -1.83 13.31 -7.76
C LEU A 90 -0.92 14.49 -7.42
N ARG A 91 -1.11 15.62 -8.13
CA ARG A 91 -0.35 16.84 -7.87
C ARG A 91 -0.60 17.38 -6.45
N GLU A 92 -1.86 17.46 -6.02
CA GLU A 92 -2.21 17.93 -4.66
C GLU A 92 -1.49 17.07 -3.60
N GLY A 93 -1.63 15.74 -3.67
CA GLY A 93 -1.00 14.85 -2.70
C GLY A 93 0.52 14.98 -2.67
N HIS A 94 1.15 15.11 -3.83
CA HIS A 94 2.61 15.23 -3.93
C HIS A 94 3.11 16.58 -3.40
N VAL A 95 2.44 17.69 -3.74
CA VAL A 95 2.76 19.02 -3.21
C VAL A 95 2.55 19.08 -1.71
N GLU A 96 1.45 18.51 -1.20
CA GLU A 96 1.18 18.47 0.23
C GLU A 96 2.28 17.69 0.98
N HIS A 97 2.68 16.54 0.46
CA HIS A 97 3.76 15.74 1.03
C HIS A 97 5.10 16.51 1.04
N LYS A 98 5.49 17.14 -0.06
CA LYS A 98 6.73 17.94 -0.15
C LYS A 98 6.72 19.17 0.76
N THR A 99 5.59 19.84 0.91
CA THR A 99 5.50 21.08 1.71
C THR A 99 5.26 20.83 3.18
N PHE A 100 4.90 19.61 3.58
CA PHE A 100 4.54 19.28 4.95
C PHE A 100 5.69 19.51 5.94
N ALA A 101 6.91 19.08 5.61
CA ALA A 101 8.10 19.31 6.43
C ALA A 101 8.34 20.79 6.70
N SER A 102 8.27 21.61 5.65
CA SER A 102 8.44 23.07 5.76
C SER A 102 7.35 23.71 6.61
N ARG A 103 6.11 23.24 6.51
CA ARG A 103 5.00 23.71 7.37
C ARG A 103 5.25 23.37 8.84
N VAL A 104 5.67 22.13 9.13
CA VAL A 104 6.00 21.73 10.51
C VAL A 104 7.18 22.56 11.05
N ALA A 105 8.21 22.81 10.23
CA ALA A 105 9.34 23.63 10.63
C ALA A 105 8.94 25.09 10.93
N CYS A 106 8.04 25.67 10.13
CA CYS A 106 7.59 27.06 10.30
C CYS A 106 6.58 27.26 11.44
N PHE A 107 5.66 26.32 11.64
CA PHE A 107 4.51 26.49 12.55
C PHE A 107 4.59 25.62 13.80
N GLY A 108 5.65 24.82 13.95
CA GLY A 108 5.87 23.91 15.06
C GLY A 108 5.02 22.63 14.99
N ARG A 109 5.27 21.73 15.93
CA ARG A 109 4.52 20.45 16.06
C ARG A 109 3.16 20.66 16.75
N GLN A 110 2.36 21.58 16.28
CA GLN A 110 0.99 21.69 16.80
C GLN A 110 0.20 20.45 16.37
N SER A 111 -0.48 19.82 17.30
CA SER A 111 -1.23 18.59 17.08
C SER A 111 -2.26 18.71 15.94
N ASP A 112 -2.82 19.90 15.72
CA ASP A 112 -3.78 20.18 14.66
C ASP A 112 -3.18 20.12 13.25
N ILE A 113 -1.89 20.42 13.06
CA ILE A 113 -1.22 20.32 11.76
C ILE A 113 -1.07 18.85 11.35
N VAL A 114 -0.65 17.99 12.28
CA VAL A 114 -0.50 16.56 12.04
C VAL A 114 -1.86 15.90 11.82
N GLU A 115 -2.85 16.25 12.62
CA GLU A 115 -4.22 15.74 12.49
C GLU A 115 -4.86 16.16 11.16
N ARG A 116 -4.74 17.43 10.76
CA ARG A 116 -5.21 17.91 9.45
C ARG A 116 -4.50 17.20 8.30
N PHE A 117 -3.19 17.01 8.38
CA PHE A 117 -2.44 16.29 7.37
C PHE A 117 -2.93 14.85 7.25
N SER A 118 -3.06 14.13 8.37
CA SER A 118 -3.58 12.75 8.39
C SER A 118 -4.99 12.66 7.81
N LYS A 119 -5.88 13.59 8.17
CA LYS A 119 -7.23 13.67 7.63
C LYS A 119 -7.23 13.91 6.12
N ASN A 120 -6.47 14.91 5.66
CA ASN A 120 -6.36 15.25 4.24
C ASN A 120 -5.78 14.09 3.44
N MET A 121 -4.74 13.42 3.94
CA MET A 121 -4.16 12.25 3.31
C MET A 121 -5.18 11.11 3.16
N THR A 122 -5.97 10.84 4.19
CA THR A 122 -7.01 9.81 4.16
C THR A 122 -8.12 10.14 3.16
N GLU A 123 -8.62 11.37 3.18
CA GLU A 123 -9.65 11.83 2.25
C GLU A 123 -9.16 11.83 0.80
N SER A 124 -7.92 12.28 0.57
CA SER A 124 -7.29 12.28 -0.75
C SER A 124 -7.05 10.85 -1.25
N ALA A 125 -6.61 9.93 -0.39
CA ALA A 125 -6.43 8.52 -0.75
C ALA A 125 -7.75 7.86 -1.15
N ASN A 126 -8.82 8.05 -0.38
CA ASN A 126 -10.14 7.52 -0.70
C ASN A 126 -10.68 8.08 -2.02
N THR A 127 -10.53 9.39 -2.22
CA THR A 127 -10.94 10.06 -3.47
C THR A 127 -10.13 9.56 -4.65
N ALA A 128 -8.82 9.37 -4.49
CA ALA A 128 -7.95 8.87 -5.55
C ALA A 128 -8.31 7.43 -5.96
N VAL A 129 -8.72 6.57 -5.02
CA VAL A 129 -9.22 5.22 -5.34
C VAL A 129 -10.49 5.31 -6.17
N SER A 130 -11.44 6.15 -5.75
CA SER A 130 -12.72 6.34 -6.45
C SER A 130 -12.53 6.99 -7.84
N SER A 131 -11.64 7.97 -7.95
CA SER A 131 -11.30 8.63 -9.23
C SER A 131 -10.68 7.63 -10.23
N ARG A 132 -9.71 6.83 -9.78
CA ARG A 132 -9.12 5.78 -10.63
C ARG A 132 -10.15 4.73 -11.02
N PHE A 133 -11.02 4.34 -10.11
CA PHE A 133 -12.10 3.40 -10.42
C PHE A 133 -13.04 3.94 -11.51
N LEU A 134 -13.38 5.22 -11.48
CA LEU A 134 -14.15 5.85 -12.56
C LEU A 134 -13.45 5.74 -13.91
N ILE A 135 -12.15 6.04 -13.99
CA ILE A 135 -11.35 5.90 -15.22
C ILE A 135 -11.34 4.43 -15.69
N GLU A 136 -11.10 3.50 -14.77
CA GLU A 136 -11.07 2.05 -15.05
C GLU A 136 -12.41 1.54 -15.55
N TYR A 137 -13.51 2.00 -14.94
CA TYR A 137 -14.86 1.64 -15.36
C TYR A 137 -15.17 2.17 -16.76
N VAL A 138 -14.95 3.47 -16.99
CA VAL A 138 -15.17 4.10 -18.31
C VAL A 138 -14.23 3.51 -19.36
N SER A 139 -13.00 3.15 -18.99
CA SER A 139 -12.08 2.50 -19.93
C SER A 139 -12.66 1.20 -20.51
N GLY A 140 -13.35 0.41 -19.67
CA GLY A 140 -14.01 -0.83 -20.09
C GLY A 140 -15.37 -0.60 -20.76
N ASN A 141 -16.09 0.44 -20.34
CA ASN A 141 -17.44 0.73 -20.79
C ASN A 141 -17.49 2.14 -21.43
N PRO A 142 -17.10 2.29 -22.71
CA PRO A 142 -17.27 3.55 -23.42
C PRO A 142 -18.73 3.99 -23.41
N THR A 143 -18.96 5.27 -23.18
CA THR A 143 -20.31 5.81 -23.13
C THR A 143 -20.78 6.27 -24.52
N ALA A 144 -22.10 6.27 -24.75
CA ALA A 144 -22.69 6.72 -26.00
C ALA A 144 -23.57 7.97 -25.82
N GLY A 145 -23.55 8.58 -24.64
CA GLY A 145 -24.29 9.77 -24.32
C GLY A 145 -23.71 11.02 -24.99
N ALA A 146 -24.42 12.12 -24.90
CA ALA A 146 -24.05 13.40 -25.49
C ALA A 146 -24.06 14.55 -24.46
N SER A 147 -24.28 14.24 -23.18
CA SER A 147 -24.28 15.26 -22.13
C SER A 147 -22.87 15.72 -21.81
N THR A 148 -22.69 17.02 -21.63
CA THR A 148 -21.41 17.59 -21.16
C THR A 148 -21.23 17.32 -19.66
N VAL A 149 -19.97 17.13 -19.23
CA VAL A 149 -19.65 16.91 -17.83
C VAL A 149 -19.73 18.24 -17.07
N THR A 150 -20.73 18.34 -16.19
CA THR A 150 -20.86 19.49 -15.27
C THR A 150 -20.24 19.19 -13.91
N ALA A 151 -20.04 20.23 -13.08
CA ALA A 151 -19.59 20.06 -11.72
C ALA A 151 -20.54 19.18 -10.89
N GLU A 152 -21.85 19.32 -11.10
CA GLU A 152 -22.87 18.54 -10.42
C GLU A 152 -22.85 17.06 -10.85
N SER A 153 -22.76 16.79 -12.17
CA SER A 153 -22.65 15.43 -12.68
C SER A 153 -21.36 14.76 -12.19
N TYR A 154 -20.25 15.49 -12.14
CA TYR A 154 -18.99 14.99 -11.60
C TYR A 154 -19.09 14.66 -10.10
N ASP A 155 -19.67 15.55 -9.28
CA ASP A 155 -19.86 15.32 -7.85
C ASP A 155 -20.73 14.07 -7.59
N MET A 156 -21.75 13.84 -8.40
CA MET A 156 -22.57 12.63 -8.35
C MET A 156 -21.76 11.38 -8.69
N MET A 157 -20.96 11.40 -9.77
CA MET A 157 -20.09 10.28 -10.16
C MET A 157 -19.09 9.92 -9.05
N VAL A 158 -18.41 10.91 -8.46
CA VAL A 158 -17.45 10.70 -7.38
C VAL A 158 -18.13 10.15 -6.13
N ALA A 159 -19.32 10.65 -5.77
CA ALA A 159 -20.09 10.17 -4.64
C ALA A 159 -20.52 8.70 -4.82
N LEU A 160 -21.06 8.35 -6.00
CA LEU A 160 -21.45 6.97 -6.33
C LEU A 160 -20.24 6.02 -6.32
N ALA A 161 -19.13 6.41 -6.97
CA ALA A 161 -17.90 5.63 -6.98
C ALA A 161 -17.32 5.43 -5.57
N SER A 162 -17.40 6.46 -4.72
CA SER A 162 -16.97 6.38 -3.32
C SER A 162 -17.84 5.41 -2.53
N GLU A 163 -19.16 5.41 -2.72
CA GLU A 163 -20.04 4.47 -2.04
C GLU A 163 -19.83 3.02 -2.51
N VAL A 164 -19.64 2.78 -3.81
CA VAL A 164 -19.25 1.46 -4.34
C VAL A 164 -17.96 0.98 -3.65
N THR A 165 -16.95 1.83 -3.62
CA THR A 165 -15.64 1.51 -3.06
C THR A 165 -15.71 1.25 -1.55
N ASN A 166 -16.37 2.14 -0.80
CA ASN A 166 -16.46 2.06 0.66
C ASN A 166 -17.28 0.86 1.12
N LYS A 167 -18.39 0.54 0.44
CA LYS A 167 -19.23 -0.62 0.80
C LYS A 167 -18.56 -1.93 0.40
N GLY A 168 -17.87 -1.96 -0.75
CA GLY A 168 -17.07 -3.12 -1.15
C GLY A 168 -15.89 -3.37 -0.20
N PHE A 169 -15.18 -2.32 0.19
CA PHE A 169 -14.11 -2.40 1.18
C PHE A 169 -14.61 -2.90 2.54
N LEU A 170 -15.75 -2.37 3.03
CA LEU A 170 -16.37 -2.84 4.26
C LEU A 170 -16.76 -4.32 4.17
N SER A 171 -17.37 -4.74 3.07
CA SER A 171 -17.73 -6.14 2.86
C SER A 171 -16.52 -7.06 2.90
N GLU A 172 -15.43 -6.67 2.25
CA GLU A 172 -14.19 -7.45 2.27
C GLU A 172 -13.55 -7.48 3.65
N ALA A 173 -13.57 -6.36 4.40
CA ALA A 173 -13.07 -6.29 5.77
C ALA A 173 -13.85 -7.21 6.73
N ILE A 174 -15.19 -7.27 6.58
CA ILE A 174 -16.03 -8.21 7.36
C ILE A 174 -15.74 -9.66 6.95
N HIS A 175 -15.62 -9.94 5.65
CA HIS A 175 -15.32 -11.27 5.14
C HIS A 175 -13.94 -11.78 5.59
N ALA A 176 -12.96 -10.89 5.66
CA ALA A 176 -11.62 -11.18 6.16
C ALA A 176 -11.53 -11.25 7.70
N GLU A 177 -12.65 -11.12 8.40
CA GLU A 177 -12.73 -11.12 9.88
C GLU A 177 -11.89 -10.03 10.56
N ILE A 178 -11.65 -8.93 9.84
CA ILE A 178 -10.91 -7.77 10.34
C ILE A 178 -11.86 -6.82 11.05
N SER A 179 -13.02 -6.53 10.41
CA SER A 179 -14.05 -5.65 10.96
C SER A 179 -15.17 -6.44 11.61
N THR A 180 -15.55 -6.04 12.81
CA THR A 180 -16.68 -6.55 13.58
C THR A 180 -17.92 -5.65 13.42
N ALA A 181 -17.91 -4.74 12.44
CA ALA A 181 -19.00 -3.77 12.23
C ALA A 181 -20.37 -4.44 12.16
N THR A 182 -21.32 -3.91 12.92
CA THR A 182 -22.74 -4.33 12.85
C THR A 182 -23.41 -3.58 11.71
N VAL A 183 -24.06 -4.32 10.83
CA VAL A 183 -24.86 -3.76 9.73
C VAL A 183 -26.34 -3.91 10.06
N SER A 184 -27.11 -2.86 9.90
CA SER A 184 -28.54 -2.84 10.24
C SER A 184 -29.33 -2.01 9.22
N ILE A 185 -30.62 -2.24 9.14
CA ILE A 185 -31.57 -1.33 8.51
C ILE A 185 -32.17 -0.45 9.62
N LEU A 186 -31.95 0.85 9.53
CA LEU A 186 -32.49 1.81 10.50
C LEU A 186 -34.02 1.98 10.31
N PRO A 187 -34.76 2.50 11.31
CA PRO A 187 -36.16 2.82 11.15
C PRO A 187 -36.46 3.77 9.99
N SER A 188 -35.53 4.65 9.64
CA SER A 188 -35.61 5.50 8.45
C SER A 188 -35.52 4.71 7.12
N GLY A 189 -35.05 3.46 7.15
CA GLY A 189 -34.70 2.63 5.98
C GLY A 189 -33.24 2.70 5.59
N ARG A 190 -32.49 3.71 6.05
CA ARG A 190 -31.05 3.81 5.75
C ARG A 190 -30.28 2.60 6.26
N LEU A 191 -29.21 2.26 5.55
CA LEU A 191 -28.23 1.31 6.03
C LEU A 191 -27.44 1.91 7.20
N GLY A 192 -27.57 1.31 8.37
CA GLY A 192 -26.80 1.65 9.56
C GLY A 192 -25.55 0.78 9.64
N ILE A 193 -24.40 1.40 9.96
CA ILE A 193 -23.14 0.70 10.18
C ILE A 193 -22.60 1.19 11.52
N ALA A 194 -22.71 0.34 12.56
CA ALA A 194 -22.16 0.63 13.87
C ALA A 194 -20.75 -0.01 13.99
N ARG A 195 -19.80 0.80 14.49
CA ARG A 195 -18.38 0.43 14.64
C ARG A 195 -17.87 0.66 16.06
N ASP A 196 -18.77 0.75 17.03
CA ASP A 196 -18.45 1.18 18.40
C ASP A 196 -17.41 0.29 19.08
N ASP A 197 -17.41 -1.01 18.74
CA ASP A 197 -16.43 -1.99 19.23
C ASP A 197 -15.50 -2.50 18.11
N ASP A 198 -15.44 -1.79 16.98
CA ASP A 198 -14.63 -2.21 15.84
C ASP A 198 -13.14 -1.88 16.10
N ARG A 199 -12.43 -2.87 16.62
CA ARG A 199 -10.98 -2.78 16.87
C ARG A 199 -10.19 -2.38 15.63
N TRP A 200 -10.67 -2.73 14.44
CA TRP A 200 -10.06 -2.32 13.19
C TRP A 200 -10.03 -0.80 13.03
N VAL A 201 -11.15 -0.13 13.27
CA VAL A 201 -11.26 1.32 13.14
C VAL A 201 -10.37 2.02 14.17
N THR A 202 -10.36 1.54 15.41
CA THR A 202 -9.51 2.08 16.47
C THR A 202 -8.02 1.87 16.15
N SER A 203 -7.64 0.65 15.74
CA SER A 203 -6.26 0.32 15.39
C SER A 203 -5.80 1.08 14.15
N LEU A 204 -6.66 1.22 13.13
CA LEU A 204 -6.34 2.01 11.94
C LEU A 204 -6.16 3.50 12.27
N HIS A 205 -7.01 4.06 13.13
CA HIS A 205 -6.87 5.45 13.56
C HIS A 205 -5.55 5.67 14.32
N SER A 206 -5.23 4.78 15.27
CA SER A 206 -3.95 4.82 16.00
C SER A 206 -2.76 4.69 15.06
N PHE A 207 -2.84 3.76 14.10
CA PHE A 207 -1.81 3.57 13.08
C PHE A 207 -1.60 4.82 12.23
N LEU A 208 -2.68 5.43 11.72
CA LEU A 208 -2.59 6.62 10.88
C LEU A 208 -1.98 7.82 11.64
N LEU A 209 -2.30 7.97 12.92
CA LEU A 209 -1.70 9.01 13.76
C LEU A 209 -0.22 8.73 14.03
N SER A 210 0.15 7.49 14.35
CA SER A 210 1.54 7.08 14.55
C SER A 210 2.35 7.24 13.27
N HIS A 211 1.83 6.74 12.15
CA HIS A 211 2.48 6.82 10.85
C HIS A 211 2.67 8.27 10.38
N ALA A 212 1.68 9.14 10.58
CA ALA A 212 1.82 10.56 10.30
C ALA A 212 2.94 11.20 11.16
N SER A 213 3.01 10.86 12.44
CA SER A 213 4.07 11.36 13.34
C SER A 213 5.46 10.87 12.93
N THR A 214 5.59 9.59 12.58
CA THR A 214 6.84 8.99 12.10
C THR A 214 7.27 9.58 10.76
N ALA A 215 6.33 9.79 9.83
CA ALA A 215 6.60 10.47 8.57
C ALA A 215 7.12 11.89 8.79
N VAL A 216 6.53 12.66 9.72
CA VAL A 216 7.04 13.98 10.13
C VAL A 216 8.47 13.91 10.62
N GLU A 217 8.78 12.96 11.50
CA GLU A 217 10.12 12.79 12.07
C GLU A 217 11.14 12.37 11.02
N SER A 218 10.77 11.48 10.11
CA SER A 218 11.61 11.07 8.98
C SER A 218 11.92 12.25 8.06
N ILE A 219 10.90 13.01 7.67
CA ILE A 219 11.05 14.19 6.81
C ILE A 219 11.93 15.25 7.50
N MET A 220 11.76 15.48 8.80
CA MET A 220 12.61 16.42 9.53
C MET A 220 14.05 15.94 9.65
N ARG A 221 14.29 14.65 9.85
CA ARG A 221 15.66 14.07 9.86
C ARG A 221 16.32 14.21 8.49
N THR A 222 15.60 13.92 7.41
CA THR A 222 16.10 14.08 6.03
C THR A 222 16.43 15.54 5.74
N ALA A 223 15.57 16.49 6.08
CA ALA A 223 15.81 17.91 5.90
C ALA A 223 17.01 18.42 6.74
N GLN A 224 17.28 17.84 7.91
CA GLN A 224 18.46 18.14 8.73
C GLN A 224 19.74 17.50 8.14
N SER A 225 19.64 16.31 7.53
CA SER A 225 20.78 15.63 6.91
C SER A 225 21.17 16.21 5.54
N GLU A 226 20.22 16.78 4.80
CA GLU A 226 20.51 17.50 3.55
C GLU A 226 21.35 18.78 3.79
N HIS A 227 21.33 19.35 4.98
CA HIS A 227 22.24 20.43 5.38
C HIS A 227 23.65 19.94 5.73
N GLN A 228 23.82 18.65 6.01
CA GLN A 228 25.11 17.99 6.08
C GLN A 228 25.27 17.21 4.76
N LYS A 229 25.82 17.85 3.72
CA LYS A 229 26.21 17.16 2.49
C LYS A 229 27.14 16.01 2.84
N VAL A 230 26.58 14.87 3.14
CA VAL A 230 27.24 13.60 2.88
C VAL A 230 27.10 13.40 1.38
N GLU A 231 28.22 13.44 0.68
CA GLU A 231 28.33 12.86 -0.65
C GLU A 231 27.85 11.41 -0.51
N SER A 232 26.55 11.18 -0.65
CA SER A 232 26.04 9.86 -0.95
C SER A 232 26.64 9.56 -2.32
N GLN A 233 27.54 8.60 -2.37
CA GLN A 233 27.80 7.89 -3.61
C GLN A 233 26.41 7.36 -4.00
N ASP A 234 25.81 7.97 -5.01
CA ASP A 234 24.71 7.38 -5.75
C ASP A 234 25.27 6.06 -6.31
N GLU A 235 25.10 4.97 -5.57
CA GLU A 235 25.30 3.64 -6.14
C GLU A 235 24.30 3.55 -7.29
N GLU A 236 24.82 3.65 -8.50
CA GLU A 236 24.04 3.51 -9.73
C GLU A 236 23.36 2.14 -9.66
N PHE A 237 22.04 2.16 -9.49
CA PHE A 237 21.27 0.94 -9.26
C PHE A 237 21.30 0.10 -10.55
N ASP A 238 22.04 -1.01 -10.54
CA ASP A 238 22.16 -1.91 -11.69
C ASP A 238 20.85 -2.68 -11.92
N LEU A 239 20.07 -2.23 -12.91
CA LEU A 239 18.84 -2.88 -13.35
C LEU A 239 19.09 -4.14 -14.23
N THR A 240 20.31 -4.37 -14.72
CA THR A 240 20.62 -5.41 -15.71
C THR A 240 20.09 -6.82 -15.34
N PRO A 241 20.26 -7.32 -14.09
CA PRO A 241 19.73 -8.64 -13.72
C PRO A 241 18.20 -8.68 -13.74
N HIS A 242 17.54 -7.58 -13.42
CA HIS A 242 16.09 -7.45 -13.35
C HIS A 242 15.49 -7.33 -14.76
N ASP A 243 16.16 -6.60 -15.63
CA ASP A 243 15.79 -6.39 -17.02
C ASP A 243 15.76 -7.69 -17.82
N ARG A 244 16.74 -8.57 -17.60
CA ARG A 244 16.75 -9.89 -18.24
C ARG A 244 15.51 -10.72 -17.91
N VAL A 245 15.13 -10.74 -16.64
CA VAL A 245 13.97 -11.52 -16.18
C VAL A 245 12.67 -10.89 -16.68
N ALA A 246 12.57 -9.55 -16.67
CA ALA A 246 11.43 -8.82 -17.21
C ALA A 246 11.27 -9.09 -18.73
N THR A 247 12.38 -9.13 -19.49
CA THR A 247 12.36 -9.44 -20.92
C THR A 247 11.83 -10.86 -21.19
N ILE A 248 12.18 -11.85 -20.37
CA ILE A 248 11.66 -13.22 -20.50
C ILE A 248 10.14 -13.26 -20.19
N GLU A 249 9.69 -12.53 -19.17
CA GLU A 249 8.28 -12.54 -18.75
C GLU A 249 7.38 -11.75 -19.69
N PHE A 250 7.80 -10.53 -20.10
CA PHE A 250 6.96 -9.56 -20.78
C PHE A 250 7.35 -9.31 -22.24
N GLY A 251 8.57 -9.73 -22.64
CA GLY A 251 9.14 -9.39 -23.95
C GLY A 251 9.74 -7.99 -24.03
N PHE A 252 9.90 -7.30 -22.89
CA PHE A 252 10.57 -6.01 -22.71
C PHE A 252 11.14 -5.90 -21.28
N SER A 253 12.14 -5.04 -21.11
CA SER A 253 12.79 -4.80 -19.82
C SER A 253 12.09 -3.69 -19.02
N PHE A 254 12.43 -3.52 -17.72
CA PHE A 254 12.00 -2.36 -16.93
C PHE A 254 12.61 -1.07 -17.44
N SER A 255 13.85 -1.12 -17.94
CA SER A 255 14.51 0.01 -18.60
C SER A 255 13.77 0.39 -19.88
N ASP A 256 13.39 -0.59 -20.73
CA ASP A 256 12.56 -0.34 -21.91
C ASP A 256 11.23 0.33 -21.55
N LEU A 257 10.59 -0.11 -20.46
CA LEU A 257 9.33 0.47 -19.99
C LEU A 257 9.51 1.93 -19.57
N SER A 258 10.59 2.25 -18.86
CA SER A 258 10.91 3.62 -18.43
C SER A 258 11.21 4.52 -19.63
N ASP A 259 12.02 4.05 -20.56
CA ASP A 259 12.36 4.74 -21.80
C ASP A 259 11.11 4.99 -22.65
N PHE A 260 10.26 3.96 -22.81
CA PHE A 260 9.00 4.09 -23.54
C PHE A 260 8.14 5.22 -22.96
N ILE A 261 7.96 5.23 -21.65
CA ILE A 261 7.12 6.24 -20.99
C ILE A 261 7.73 7.62 -21.12
N GLY A 262 9.03 7.80 -20.88
CA GLY A 262 9.71 9.08 -21.05
C GLY A 262 9.47 9.66 -22.46
N LYS A 263 9.76 8.85 -23.48
CA LYS A 263 9.60 9.25 -24.90
C LYS A 263 8.13 9.48 -25.30
N LEU A 264 7.20 8.70 -24.76
CA LEU A 264 5.76 8.91 -24.98
C LEU A 264 5.29 10.27 -24.43
N LEU A 265 5.76 10.63 -23.23
CA LEU A 265 5.44 11.93 -22.62
C LEU A 265 6.06 13.09 -23.39
N ASP A 266 7.29 12.95 -23.85
CA ASP A 266 7.97 13.94 -24.70
C ASP A 266 7.21 14.15 -26.02
N LEU A 267 6.82 13.06 -26.71
CA LEU A 267 6.03 13.11 -27.93
C LEU A 267 4.70 13.83 -27.70
N SER A 268 4.01 13.55 -26.60
CA SER A 268 2.76 14.23 -26.23
C SER A 268 2.99 15.72 -25.96
N SER A 269 4.05 16.08 -25.26
CA SER A 269 4.42 17.46 -24.93
C SER A 269 4.77 18.27 -26.16
N THR A 270 5.46 17.69 -27.16
CA THR A 270 5.74 18.35 -28.45
C THR A 270 4.49 18.69 -29.22
N LYS A 271 3.37 18.02 -28.94
CA LYS A 271 2.03 18.33 -29.50
C LYS A 271 1.25 19.35 -28.64
N GLY A 272 1.88 19.93 -27.62
CA GLY A 272 1.23 20.89 -26.72
C GLY A 272 0.26 20.24 -25.71
N GLN A 273 0.36 18.92 -25.48
CA GLN A 273 -0.49 18.16 -24.58
C GLN A 273 0.27 17.88 -23.28
N ASN A 274 0.12 18.73 -22.27
CA ASN A 274 0.96 18.69 -21.08
C ASN A 274 0.31 18.04 -19.83
N ASP A 275 -1.00 17.84 -19.83
CA ASP A 275 -1.72 17.22 -18.70
C ASP A 275 -2.42 15.91 -19.13
N VAL A 276 -3.04 15.90 -20.30
CA VAL A 276 -3.68 14.74 -20.91
C VAL A 276 -3.17 14.56 -22.32
N GLY A 277 -2.50 13.45 -22.57
CA GLY A 277 -2.03 13.06 -23.88
C GLY A 277 -3.10 12.30 -24.66
N LYS A 278 -3.17 12.55 -25.98
CA LYS A 278 -3.96 11.79 -26.94
C LYS A 278 -3.14 11.58 -28.21
N LEU A 279 -2.71 10.36 -28.45
CA LEU A 279 -1.87 9.98 -29.59
C LEU A 279 -2.47 8.76 -30.28
N THR A 280 -2.39 8.71 -31.62
CA THR A 280 -2.77 7.47 -32.32
C THR A 280 -1.71 6.41 -32.10
N VAL A 281 -2.13 5.15 -32.02
CA VAL A 281 -1.22 3.99 -31.88
C VAL A 281 -0.21 3.95 -33.02
N ALA A 282 -0.64 4.27 -34.25
CA ALA A 282 0.25 4.38 -35.40
C ALA A 282 1.35 5.43 -35.18
N MET A 283 0.97 6.66 -34.74
CA MET A 283 1.96 7.70 -34.44
C MET A 283 2.98 7.28 -33.37
N VAL A 284 2.53 6.60 -32.32
CA VAL A 284 3.43 6.08 -31.26
C VAL A 284 4.37 5.04 -31.87
N ARG A 285 3.88 4.06 -32.62
CA ARG A 285 4.71 3.05 -33.29
C ARG A 285 5.75 3.68 -34.21
N ASP A 286 5.29 4.55 -35.12
CA ASP A 286 6.17 5.21 -36.09
C ASP A 286 7.29 5.98 -35.39
N HIS A 287 6.97 6.68 -34.30
CA HIS A 287 7.95 7.41 -33.50
C HIS A 287 9.03 6.47 -32.91
N PHE A 288 8.62 5.35 -32.28
CA PHE A 288 9.57 4.42 -31.67
C PHE A 288 10.41 3.67 -32.71
N VAL A 289 9.84 3.32 -33.85
CA VAL A 289 10.56 2.66 -34.95
C VAL A 289 11.53 3.62 -35.63
N ALA A 290 11.05 4.83 -36.01
CA ALA A 290 11.85 5.77 -36.78
C ALA A 290 12.94 6.46 -35.96
N GLU A 291 12.64 6.87 -34.72
CA GLU A 291 13.56 7.68 -33.93
C GLU A 291 14.44 6.85 -32.99
N PHE A 292 13.94 5.70 -32.52
CA PHE A 292 14.65 4.88 -31.55
C PHE A 292 15.05 3.49 -32.09
N GLN A 293 14.74 3.20 -33.36
CA GLN A 293 15.10 1.95 -34.03
C GLN A 293 14.60 0.68 -33.30
N TRP A 294 13.46 0.81 -32.61
CA TRP A 294 12.85 -0.32 -31.93
C TRP A 294 12.14 -1.24 -32.91
N GLU A 295 12.16 -2.54 -32.61
CA GLU A 295 11.28 -3.49 -33.30
C GLU A 295 9.82 -3.15 -32.98
N ILE A 296 8.96 -3.20 -34.02
CA ILE A 296 7.54 -2.84 -33.90
C ILE A 296 6.84 -3.71 -32.87
N GLU A 297 7.21 -4.99 -32.81
CA GLU A 297 6.68 -5.98 -31.86
C GLU A 297 6.99 -5.61 -30.42
N LYS A 298 8.14 -5.04 -30.14
CA LYS A 298 8.53 -4.57 -28.82
C LYS A 298 7.66 -3.38 -28.38
N ALA A 299 7.49 -2.40 -29.25
CA ALA A 299 6.64 -1.25 -28.98
C ALA A 299 5.18 -1.68 -28.73
N ASP A 300 4.68 -2.63 -29.53
CA ASP A 300 3.33 -3.18 -29.38
C ASP A 300 3.13 -3.92 -28.06
N ARG A 301 4.09 -4.73 -27.64
CA ARG A 301 4.03 -5.44 -26.34
C ARG A 301 3.94 -4.46 -25.18
N ILE A 302 4.71 -3.39 -25.20
CA ILE A 302 4.66 -2.37 -24.14
C ILE A 302 3.33 -1.62 -24.18
N LEU A 303 2.87 -1.21 -25.39
CA LEU A 303 1.57 -0.58 -25.57
C LEU A 303 0.44 -1.45 -25.00
N ASP A 304 0.42 -2.75 -25.33
CA ASP A 304 -0.61 -3.68 -24.85
C ASP A 304 -0.52 -3.92 -23.34
N ALA A 305 0.71 -4.02 -22.80
CA ALA A 305 0.92 -4.18 -21.35
C ALA A 305 0.44 -2.95 -20.56
N LEU A 306 0.57 -1.76 -21.12
CA LEU A 306 0.19 -0.49 -20.50
C LEU A 306 -1.24 -0.05 -20.83
N SER A 307 -1.93 -0.71 -21.76
CA SER A 307 -3.24 -0.26 -22.24
C SER A 307 -4.41 -0.94 -21.56
N MET A 308 -5.51 -0.20 -21.42
CA MET A 308 -6.85 -0.71 -21.13
C MET A 308 -7.75 -0.44 -22.34
N ALA A 309 -8.28 -1.50 -22.92
CA ALA A 309 -9.26 -1.45 -24.01
C ALA A 309 -10.69 -1.63 -23.47
N PRO A 310 -11.72 -1.28 -24.27
CA PRO A 310 -13.10 -1.66 -23.97
C PRO A 310 -13.25 -3.16 -23.69
N GLU A 311 -14.13 -3.51 -22.79
CA GLU A 311 -14.32 -4.90 -22.33
C GLU A 311 -15.79 -5.18 -22.16
N GLU A 312 -16.28 -6.25 -22.75
CA GLU A 312 -17.65 -6.68 -22.54
C GLU A 312 -17.86 -7.14 -21.09
N ASP A 313 -18.99 -6.76 -20.49
CA ASP A 313 -19.37 -7.21 -19.14
C ASP A 313 -18.33 -6.91 -18.04
N PHE A 314 -17.89 -5.66 -17.93
CA PHE A 314 -16.88 -5.21 -16.97
C PHE A 314 -17.03 -5.82 -15.56
N TRP A 315 -18.24 -5.85 -14.99
CA TRP A 315 -18.48 -6.39 -13.66
C TRP A 315 -18.32 -7.92 -13.57
N LYS A 316 -18.48 -8.64 -14.67
CA LYS A 316 -18.25 -10.10 -14.71
C LYS A 316 -16.77 -10.46 -14.57
N LEU A 317 -15.86 -9.51 -14.76
CA LEU A 317 -14.43 -9.71 -14.50
C LEU A 317 -14.10 -9.92 -13.00
N GLY A 318 -15.05 -9.64 -12.09
CA GLY A 318 -14.96 -9.92 -10.68
C GLY A 318 -13.76 -9.22 -10.02
N ALA A 319 -12.92 -9.98 -9.32
CA ALA A 319 -11.78 -9.44 -8.58
C ALA A 319 -10.76 -8.65 -9.43
N LYS A 320 -10.78 -8.79 -10.77
CA LYS A 320 -9.88 -8.05 -11.68
C LYS A 320 -10.22 -6.57 -11.80
N VAL A 321 -11.43 -6.17 -11.38
CA VAL A 321 -11.93 -4.79 -11.50
C VAL A 321 -12.39 -4.18 -10.19
N HIS A 322 -12.44 -4.94 -9.10
CA HIS A 322 -12.90 -4.43 -7.80
C HIS A 322 -11.97 -3.35 -7.27
N PRO A 323 -12.42 -2.09 -7.06
CA PRO A 323 -11.56 -0.97 -6.67
C PRO A 323 -10.90 -1.12 -5.29
N TRP A 324 -11.47 -1.93 -4.41
CA TRP A 324 -10.90 -2.27 -3.09
C TRP A 324 -9.80 -3.32 -3.13
N ARG A 325 -9.41 -3.83 -4.34
CA ARG A 325 -8.25 -4.72 -4.53
C ARG A 325 -7.11 -3.98 -5.21
N TYR A 326 -5.99 -3.84 -4.51
CA TYR A 326 -4.86 -3.05 -4.99
C TYR A 326 -4.21 -3.65 -6.25
N ASN A 327 -3.96 -4.95 -6.27
CA ASN A 327 -3.23 -5.62 -7.36
C ASN A 327 -4.19 -6.22 -8.42
N ARG A 328 -5.20 -5.44 -8.82
CA ARG A 328 -6.14 -5.84 -9.88
C ARG A 328 -5.53 -5.69 -11.26
N ASP A 329 -5.96 -6.51 -12.20
CA ASP A 329 -5.40 -6.52 -13.57
C ASP A 329 -5.73 -5.23 -14.33
N ARG A 330 -6.93 -4.68 -14.13
CA ARG A 330 -7.36 -3.41 -14.72
C ARG A 330 -7.15 -2.27 -13.71
N SER A 331 -5.89 -1.98 -13.41
CA SER A 331 -5.53 -0.86 -12.55
C SER A 331 -4.96 0.28 -13.38
N TYR A 332 -5.53 1.48 -13.24
CA TYR A 332 -5.05 2.68 -13.94
C TYR A 332 -3.60 3.06 -13.53
N LEU A 333 -3.15 2.67 -12.34
CA LEU A 333 -1.74 2.82 -11.95
C LEU A 333 -0.80 1.93 -12.77
N ARG A 334 -1.27 0.75 -13.16
CA ARG A 334 -0.48 -0.24 -13.90
C ARG A 334 -0.62 -0.08 -15.40
N ARG A 335 -1.82 0.32 -15.87
CA ARG A 335 -2.21 0.46 -17.27
C ARG A 335 -2.78 1.86 -17.51
N PRO A 336 -1.91 2.88 -17.62
CA PRO A 336 -2.36 4.27 -17.70
C PRO A 336 -2.90 4.67 -19.06
N LEU A 337 -2.70 3.86 -20.10
CA LEU A 337 -3.10 4.17 -21.46
C LEU A 337 -4.51 3.64 -21.74
N ILE A 338 -5.46 4.53 -22.02
CA ILE A 338 -6.84 4.16 -22.32
C ILE A 338 -7.02 4.11 -23.83
N ARG A 339 -7.32 2.93 -24.38
CA ARG A 339 -7.57 2.77 -25.82
C ARG A 339 -8.96 3.24 -26.21
N ARG A 340 -9.03 4.00 -27.29
CA ARG A 340 -10.27 4.44 -27.92
C ARG A 340 -10.14 4.47 -29.44
N MET A 341 -11.16 3.95 -30.13
CA MET A 341 -11.31 4.18 -31.55
C MET A 341 -11.78 5.60 -31.78
N THR A 342 -11.01 6.38 -32.53
CA THR A 342 -11.31 7.77 -32.86
C THR A 342 -11.47 7.92 -34.39
N LYS A 343 -11.85 9.12 -34.86
CA LYS A 343 -11.89 9.42 -36.30
C LYS A 343 -10.51 9.31 -36.95
N GLU A 344 -9.45 9.47 -36.20
CA GLU A 344 -8.05 9.40 -36.65
C GLU A 344 -7.46 7.97 -36.53
N GLY A 345 -8.26 7.01 -36.08
CA GLY A 345 -7.86 5.62 -35.85
C GLY A 345 -7.79 5.24 -34.36
N ASP A 346 -7.18 4.09 -34.08
CA ASP A 346 -6.94 3.62 -32.70
C ASP A 346 -5.99 4.57 -31.97
N ALA A 347 -6.40 5.07 -30.82
CA ALA A 347 -5.66 6.06 -30.04
C ALA A 347 -5.52 5.64 -28.59
N VAL A 348 -4.47 6.12 -27.92
CA VAL A 348 -4.27 6.06 -26.49
C VAL A 348 -4.47 7.44 -25.87
N ILE A 349 -5.21 7.46 -24.75
CA ILE A 349 -5.48 8.67 -23.97
C ILE A 349 -4.94 8.42 -22.56
N PHE A 350 -4.18 9.37 -22.01
CA PHE A 350 -3.47 9.14 -20.74
C PHE A 350 -3.19 10.44 -19.98
N GLY A 351 -3.09 10.35 -18.67
CA GLY A 351 -2.62 11.43 -17.80
C GLY A 351 -1.10 11.40 -17.67
N HIS A 352 -0.45 12.55 -17.82
CA HIS A 352 1.02 12.63 -17.81
C HIS A 352 1.63 12.19 -16.48
N ARG A 353 1.09 12.67 -15.35
CA ARG A 353 1.65 12.38 -14.01
C ARG A 353 1.46 10.92 -13.64
N ASN A 354 0.25 10.39 -13.87
CA ASN A 354 -0.02 8.98 -13.60
C ASN A 354 0.86 8.06 -14.46
N THR A 355 1.04 8.40 -15.75
CA THR A 355 1.89 7.63 -16.66
C THR A 355 3.35 7.70 -16.25
N PHE A 356 3.85 8.86 -15.84
CA PHE A 356 5.21 9.04 -15.33
C PHE A 356 5.50 8.14 -14.11
N LEU A 357 4.52 7.93 -13.23
CA LEU A 357 4.69 7.11 -12.03
C LEU A 357 4.59 5.59 -12.31
N THR A 358 4.16 5.19 -13.50
CA THR A 358 3.91 3.79 -13.83
C THR A 358 5.16 2.89 -13.74
N PRO A 359 6.36 3.25 -14.23
CA PRO A 359 7.56 2.43 -14.09
C PRO A 359 7.92 2.16 -12.63
N MET A 360 7.84 3.18 -11.79
CA MET A 360 8.07 3.04 -10.34
C MET A 360 7.06 2.08 -9.71
N HIS A 361 5.80 2.11 -10.17
CA HIS A 361 4.76 1.19 -9.70
C HIS A 361 5.06 -0.26 -10.11
N TRP A 362 5.45 -0.50 -11.37
CA TRP A 362 5.82 -1.83 -11.85
C TRP A 362 7.03 -2.39 -11.12
N TYR A 363 8.10 -1.57 -11.02
CA TYR A 363 9.30 -1.96 -10.32
C TYR A 363 9.05 -2.21 -8.82
N GLY A 364 8.26 -1.35 -8.17
CA GLY A 364 7.88 -1.55 -6.77
C GLY A 364 7.08 -2.83 -6.52
N GLN A 365 6.24 -3.27 -7.46
CA GLN A 365 5.58 -4.56 -7.38
C GLN A 365 6.55 -5.74 -7.56
N TYR A 366 7.52 -5.60 -8.46
CA TYR A 366 8.58 -6.59 -8.64
C TYR A 366 9.44 -6.72 -7.37
N ASP A 367 9.97 -5.63 -6.90
CA ASP A 367 10.85 -5.58 -5.74
C ASP A 367 10.18 -6.04 -4.43
N SER A 368 8.86 -5.85 -4.32
CA SER A 368 8.05 -6.36 -3.20
C SER A 368 7.55 -7.80 -3.38
N GLY A 369 7.91 -8.46 -4.48
CA GLY A 369 7.44 -9.82 -4.78
C GLY A 369 5.93 -9.92 -5.12
N ARG A 370 5.27 -8.79 -5.37
CA ARG A 370 3.82 -8.71 -5.63
C ARG A 370 3.46 -8.71 -7.12
N LEU A 371 4.46 -8.63 -8.00
CA LEU A 371 4.23 -8.70 -9.43
C LEU A 371 3.71 -10.09 -9.81
N LYS A 372 2.64 -10.14 -10.61
CA LYS A 372 2.10 -11.41 -11.10
C LYS A 372 3.07 -11.99 -12.12
N ALA A 373 3.52 -13.21 -11.89
CA ALA A 373 4.50 -13.90 -12.71
C ALA A 373 3.91 -15.20 -13.29
N THR A 374 4.20 -15.45 -14.57
CA THR A 374 3.84 -16.67 -15.28
C THR A 374 5.04 -17.59 -15.45
N THR A 375 6.21 -17.03 -15.80
CA THR A 375 7.44 -17.79 -16.04
C THR A 375 8.11 -18.28 -14.74
N PRO A 376 8.79 -19.44 -14.78
CA PRO A 376 9.59 -19.93 -13.65
C PRO A 376 10.70 -18.96 -13.25
N GLU A 377 11.34 -18.31 -14.23
CA GLU A 377 12.42 -17.35 -14.04
C GLU A 377 11.95 -16.13 -13.23
N MET A 378 10.80 -15.56 -13.61
CA MET A 378 10.23 -14.43 -12.86
C MET A 378 9.80 -14.84 -11.46
N LYS A 379 9.15 -16.01 -11.29
CA LYS A 379 8.78 -16.53 -9.96
C LYS A 379 10.00 -16.69 -9.04
N LYS A 380 11.10 -17.22 -9.60
CA LYS A 380 12.37 -17.36 -8.87
C LYS A 380 12.93 -16.00 -8.49
N ALA A 381 12.98 -15.05 -9.43
CA ALA A 381 13.50 -13.70 -9.18
C ALA A 381 12.69 -12.95 -8.11
N LEU A 382 11.35 -13.08 -8.11
CA LEU A 382 10.50 -12.50 -7.06
C LEU A 382 10.79 -13.09 -5.68
N SER A 383 11.00 -14.43 -5.60
CA SER A 383 11.39 -15.08 -4.35
C SER A 383 12.77 -14.61 -3.86
N GLU A 384 13.73 -14.44 -4.76
CA GLU A 384 15.05 -13.92 -4.45
C GLU A 384 15.00 -12.45 -4.00
N ALA A 385 14.14 -11.61 -4.60
CA ALA A 385 13.94 -10.24 -4.18
C ALA A 385 13.40 -10.16 -2.74
N ILE A 386 12.40 -10.98 -2.41
CA ILE A 386 11.85 -11.07 -1.03
C ILE A 386 12.94 -11.52 -0.04
N ASN A 387 13.70 -12.56 -0.38
CA ASN A 387 14.76 -13.08 0.49
C ASN A 387 15.85 -12.03 0.71
N ARG A 388 16.30 -11.37 -0.35
CA ARG A 388 17.31 -10.29 -0.26
C ARG A 388 16.85 -9.16 0.65
N LYS A 389 15.60 -8.72 0.54
CA LYS A 389 15.03 -7.71 1.45
C LYS A 389 15.03 -8.18 2.90
N GLY A 390 14.64 -9.43 3.15
CA GLY A 390 14.71 -10.02 4.48
C GLY A 390 16.13 -9.99 5.04
N GLU A 391 17.12 -10.42 4.23
CA GLU A 391 18.53 -10.42 4.63
C GLU A 391 19.09 -9.01 4.89
N GLN A 392 18.75 -8.05 4.03
CA GLN A 392 19.13 -6.65 4.22
C GLN A 392 18.52 -6.08 5.50
N PHE A 393 17.26 -6.41 5.78
CA PHE A 393 16.59 -5.97 6.99
C PHE A 393 17.21 -6.57 8.26
N GLU A 394 17.52 -7.86 8.27
CA GLU A 394 18.23 -8.49 9.39
C GLU A 394 19.58 -7.80 9.66
N ASN A 395 20.34 -7.46 8.62
CA ASN A 395 21.60 -6.72 8.75
C ASN A 395 21.38 -5.29 9.31
N GLN A 396 20.30 -4.62 8.92
CA GLN A 396 19.94 -3.31 9.50
C GLN A 396 19.59 -3.42 10.99
N VAL A 397 18.84 -4.46 11.39
CA VAL A 397 18.54 -4.73 12.80
C VAL A 397 19.83 -5.03 13.59
N GLU A 398 20.76 -5.82 13.01
CA GLU A 398 22.06 -6.06 13.62
C GLU A 398 22.83 -4.77 13.86
N ALA A 399 22.95 -3.94 12.82
CA ALA A 399 23.63 -2.65 12.91
C ALA A 399 23.02 -1.73 13.97
N ALA A 400 21.69 -1.70 14.06
CA ALA A 400 20.97 -0.89 15.06
C ALA A 400 21.26 -1.33 16.51
N ILE A 401 21.41 -2.63 16.77
CA ILE A 401 21.68 -3.14 18.12
C ILE A 401 23.16 -3.31 18.45
N ALA A 402 24.06 -3.32 17.47
CA ALA A 402 25.50 -3.56 17.68
C ALA A 402 26.16 -2.53 18.61
N GLY A 403 25.62 -1.29 18.66
CA GLY A 403 26.10 -0.24 19.58
C GLY A 403 25.70 -0.42 21.05
N ILE A 404 24.72 -1.31 21.33
CA ILE A 404 24.15 -1.49 22.67
C ILE A 404 24.19 -2.95 23.15
N CYS A 405 24.34 -3.90 22.26
CA CYS A 405 24.44 -5.33 22.54
C CYS A 405 25.77 -5.91 22.07
N TYR A 406 26.39 -6.77 22.90
CA TYR A 406 27.58 -7.52 22.52
C TYR A 406 27.68 -8.81 23.35
N PRO A 407 27.89 -9.98 22.72
CA PRO A 407 27.92 -10.19 21.27
C PRO A 407 26.55 -10.11 20.62
N VAL A 408 26.54 -9.92 19.29
CA VAL A 408 25.38 -10.09 18.42
C VAL A 408 25.66 -11.26 17.48
N ARG A 409 24.66 -12.08 17.19
CA ARG A 409 24.72 -13.21 16.24
C ARG A 409 23.51 -13.19 15.34
N LEU A 410 23.73 -13.32 14.05
CA LEU A 410 22.71 -13.44 13.00
C LEU A 410 22.43 -14.91 12.69
N ARG A 411 21.18 -15.20 12.32
CA ARG A 411 20.74 -16.49 11.77
C ARG A 411 21.23 -17.69 12.57
N VAL A 412 20.92 -17.67 13.86
CA VAL A 412 21.39 -18.69 14.80
C VAL A 412 20.54 -19.95 14.69
N TRP A 413 21.05 -20.95 13.96
CA TRP A 413 20.41 -22.25 13.79
C TRP A 413 21.00 -23.34 14.71
N LYS A 414 22.16 -23.06 15.34
CA LYS A 414 22.84 -23.98 16.26
C LYS A 414 23.29 -23.25 17.51
N ILE A 415 23.04 -23.84 18.65
CA ILE A 415 23.48 -23.36 19.97
C ILE A 415 24.12 -24.52 20.72
N GLY A 416 25.45 -24.50 20.89
CA GLY A 416 26.22 -25.61 21.41
C GLY A 416 26.00 -26.89 20.60
N LYS A 417 25.51 -27.95 21.25
CA LYS A 417 25.20 -29.23 20.60
C LYS A 417 23.81 -29.29 19.91
N TYR A 418 22.97 -28.31 20.12
CA TYR A 418 21.57 -28.31 19.65
C TYR A 418 21.44 -27.65 18.28
N ASP A 419 20.88 -28.39 17.33
CA ASP A 419 20.45 -27.86 16.03
C ASP A 419 18.96 -27.52 16.11
N LEU A 420 18.63 -26.23 16.09
CA LEU A 420 17.24 -25.72 16.24
C LEU A 420 16.29 -26.20 15.14
N ARG A 421 16.82 -26.66 14.02
CA ARG A 421 16.04 -27.24 12.90
C ARG A 421 15.66 -28.70 13.13
N LYS A 422 16.24 -29.36 14.17
CA LYS A 422 16.13 -30.80 14.39
C LYS A 422 15.97 -31.15 15.87
N ILE A 423 15.20 -30.39 16.64
CA ILE A 423 15.02 -30.61 18.07
C ILE A 423 13.79 -31.48 18.30
N ASP A 424 14.00 -32.70 18.84
CA ASP A 424 12.94 -33.64 19.24
C ASP A 424 11.84 -33.84 18.17
N GLY A 425 12.26 -33.88 16.90
CA GLY A 425 11.34 -33.98 15.76
C GLY A 425 10.65 -32.67 15.36
N LEU A 426 10.94 -31.56 16.03
CA LEU A 426 10.43 -30.22 15.71
C LEU A 426 11.47 -29.40 14.95
N ASN A 427 11.01 -28.61 14.01
CA ASN A 427 11.81 -27.61 13.32
C ASN A 427 11.45 -26.23 13.86
N LEU A 428 12.28 -25.68 14.75
CA LEU A 428 12.10 -24.33 15.29
C LEU A 428 12.63 -23.26 14.34
N GLY A 429 13.36 -23.65 13.31
CA GLY A 429 14.04 -22.72 12.39
C GLY A 429 15.18 -21.96 13.05
N ASP A 430 15.68 -20.96 12.36
CA ASP A 430 16.76 -20.10 12.84
C ASP A 430 16.19 -18.98 13.71
N ILE A 431 16.93 -18.53 14.73
CA ILE A 431 16.66 -17.25 15.39
C ILE A 431 17.32 -16.18 14.54
N ASP A 432 16.54 -15.23 14.04
CA ASP A 432 17.05 -14.24 13.09
C ASP A 432 18.21 -13.43 13.72
N LEU A 433 18.04 -12.94 14.97
CA LEU A 433 19.12 -12.32 15.73
C LEU A 433 19.09 -12.70 17.22
N VAL A 434 20.28 -12.88 17.78
CA VAL A 434 20.49 -13.01 19.23
C VAL A 434 21.50 -11.96 19.67
N GLY A 435 21.13 -11.09 20.62
CA GLY A 435 22.00 -10.05 21.15
C GLY A 435 22.07 -10.04 22.67
N TYR A 436 23.22 -9.79 23.27
CA TYR A 436 23.36 -9.65 24.70
C TYR A 436 23.54 -8.20 25.12
N HIS A 437 22.57 -7.66 25.84
CA HIS A 437 22.64 -6.34 26.44
C HIS A 437 23.28 -6.41 27.83
N THR A 438 24.57 -6.10 27.92
CA THR A 438 25.41 -6.24 29.12
C THR A 438 24.87 -5.46 30.33
N PRO A 439 24.44 -4.18 30.24
CA PRO A 439 23.99 -3.41 31.39
C PRO A 439 22.78 -4.00 32.12
N SER A 440 21.84 -4.57 31.39
CA SER A 440 20.63 -5.19 31.95
C SER A 440 20.77 -6.70 32.14
N ARG A 441 21.86 -7.31 31.67
CA ARG A 441 22.05 -8.78 31.61
C ARG A 441 20.89 -9.47 30.86
N THR A 442 20.49 -8.90 29.74
CA THR A 442 19.37 -9.39 28.96
C THR A 442 19.85 -9.95 27.63
N VAL A 443 19.42 -11.17 27.30
CA VAL A 443 19.56 -11.74 25.97
C VAL A 443 18.30 -11.42 25.18
N LEU A 444 18.47 -10.73 24.07
CA LEU A 444 17.41 -10.44 23.11
C LEU A 444 17.28 -11.63 22.16
N LEU A 445 16.06 -12.10 21.95
CA LEU A 445 15.71 -13.06 20.90
C LEU A 445 14.81 -12.31 19.91
N ILE A 446 15.34 -12.01 18.74
CA ILE A 446 14.66 -11.15 17.76
C ILE A 446 14.21 -11.99 16.57
N GLU A 447 12.95 -11.87 16.23
CA GLU A 447 12.37 -12.25 14.94
C GLU A 447 12.25 -10.99 14.09
N ALA A 448 12.94 -10.92 12.95
CA ALA A 448 12.92 -9.78 12.03
C ALA A 448 11.92 -10.04 10.90
N LYS A 449 11.06 -9.06 10.59
CA LYS A 449 10.06 -9.18 9.53
C LYS A 449 10.06 -7.95 8.64
N SER A 450 10.55 -8.13 7.41
CA SER A 450 10.42 -7.14 6.34
C SER A 450 9.08 -7.35 5.63
N LEU A 451 8.13 -6.49 5.93
CA LEU A 451 6.77 -6.54 5.38
C LEU A 451 6.32 -5.13 4.98
N GLN A 452 5.74 -5.00 3.81
CA GLN A 452 5.11 -3.74 3.43
C GLN A 452 3.75 -3.57 4.11
N ALA A 453 3.45 -2.35 4.52
CA ALA A 453 2.16 -1.98 5.07
C ALA A 453 1.00 -2.38 4.14
N SER A 454 -0.03 -2.96 4.73
CA SER A 454 -1.21 -3.45 4.03
C SER A 454 -2.07 -2.30 3.51
N ARG A 455 -2.53 -2.41 2.26
CA ARG A 455 -3.33 -1.38 1.56
C ARG A 455 -4.79 -1.78 1.38
N THR A 456 -5.08 -3.07 1.57
CA THR A 456 -6.41 -3.64 1.41
C THR A 456 -6.73 -4.60 2.57
N PRO A 457 -8.01 -4.89 2.84
CA PRO A 457 -8.39 -5.86 3.87
C PRO A 457 -7.76 -7.23 3.66
N SER A 458 -7.71 -7.72 2.42
CA SER A 458 -7.09 -9.03 2.14
C SER A 458 -5.57 -9.04 2.40
N GLU A 459 -4.86 -7.95 2.09
CA GLU A 459 -3.44 -7.81 2.44
C GLU A 459 -3.26 -7.76 3.96
N LEU A 460 -4.12 -7.02 4.67
CA LEU A 460 -4.07 -6.95 6.13
C LEU A 460 -4.37 -8.32 6.77
N ARG A 461 -5.31 -9.09 6.24
CA ARG A 461 -5.56 -10.46 6.72
C ARG A 461 -4.30 -11.33 6.59
N ASN A 462 -3.59 -11.20 5.46
CA ASN A 462 -2.31 -11.88 5.26
C ASN A 462 -1.24 -11.39 6.24
N GLU A 463 -1.16 -10.09 6.50
CA GLU A 463 -0.24 -9.49 7.49
C GLU A 463 -0.53 -10.06 8.90
N ILE A 464 -1.80 -10.05 9.33
CA ILE A 464 -2.24 -10.65 10.60
C ILE A 464 -1.84 -12.13 10.69
N THR A 465 -2.08 -12.90 9.63
CA THR A 465 -1.74 -14.32 9.59
C THR A 465 -0.23 -14.54 9.70
N ASN A 466 0.57 -13.72 9.01
CA ASN A 466 2.03 -13.86 9.00
C ASN A 466 2.67 -13.41 10.33
N ILE A 467 2.10 -12.44 11.02
CA ILE A 467 2.69 -11.89 12.25
C ILE A 467 2.06 -12.52 13.49
N LEU A 468 0.73 -12.53 13.60
CA LEU A 468 0.03 -12.83 14.85
C LEU A 468 -0.54 -14.25 14.90
N GLU A 469 -1.12 -14.74 13.81
CA GLU A 469 -1.99 -15.92 13.81
C GLU A 469 -1.42 -17.05 12.93
N GLY A 470 -1.75 -18.28 13.31
CA GLY A 470 -1.33 -19.47 12.56
C GLY A 470 0.00 -20.07 13.01
N PRO A 471 0.26 -21.33 12.60
CA PRO A 471 1.39 -22.13 13.11
C PRO A 471 2.76 -21.64 12.63
N HIS A 472 2.78 -20.85 11.56
CA HIS A 472 4.00 -20.29 10.97
C HIS A 472 4.12 -18.77 11.15
N SER A 473 3.26 -18.15 11.97
CA SER A 473 3.35 -16.72 12.27
C SER A 473 4.65 -16.38 13.01
N ALA A 474 5.07 -15.12 12.94
CA ALA A 474 6.23 -14.62 13.66
C ALA A 474 6.10 -14.87 15.17
N VAL A 475 4.90 -14.64 15.73
CA VAL A 475 4.59 -14.92 17.15
C VAL A 475 4.75 -16.40 17.48
N ALA A 476 4.21 -17.31 16.67
CA ALA A 476 4.29 -18.74 16.92
C ALA A 476 5.74 -19.25 16.87
N ARG A 477 6.50 -18.84 15.87
CA ARG A 477 7.92 -19.21 15.72
C ARG A 477 8.75 -18.67 16.89
N LEU A 478 8.61 -17.39 17.20
CA LEU A 478 9.34 -16.77 18.31
C LEU A 478 8.98 -17.41 19.64
N ASN A 479 7.70 -17.76 19.86
CA ASN A 479 7.28 -18.46 21.08
C ASN A 479 7.94 -19.84 21.21
N GLY A 480 7.97 -20.63 20.14
CA GLY A 480 8.65 -21.93 20.14
C GLY A 480 10.13 -21.81 20.52
N ARG A 481 10.84 -20.86 19.88
CA ARG A 481 12.25 -20.56 20.17
C ARG A 481 12.46 -20.05 21.60
N TYR A 482 11.57 -19.20 22.08
CA TYR A 482 11.62 -18.65 23.43
C TYR A 482 11.41 -19.73 24.50
N GLN A 483 10.43 -20.62 24.33
CA GLN A 483 10.19 -21.73 25.26
C GLN A 483 11.39 -22.69 25.30
N TRP A 484 11.95 -23.01 24.14
CA TRP A 484 13.18 -23.78 24.06
C TRP A 484 14.35 -23.07 24.78
N ALA A 485 14.53 -21.78 24.55
CA ALA A 485 15.60 -20.97 25.13
C ALA A 485 15.50 -20.90 26.68
N LEU A 486 14.29 -20.84 27.23
CA LEU A 486 14.06 -20.90 28.69
C LEU A 486 14.59 -22.20 29.32
N GLY A 487 14.41 -23.33 28.62
CA GLY A 487 14.95 -24.62 29.06
C GLY A 487 16.46 -24.79 28.86
N HIS A 488 17.10 -23.90 28.06
CA HIS A 488 18.50 -24.06 27.64
C HIS A 488 19.34 -22.80 27.89
N ILE A 489 19.02 -22.04 28.94
CA ILE A 489 19.68 -20.75 29.26
C ILE A 489 21.20 -20.89 29.38
N ASP A 490 21.69 -22.00 29.99
CA ASP A 490 23.13 -22.24 30.15
C ASP A 490 23.83 -22.45 28.78
N SER A 491 23.17 -23.14 27.86
CA SER A 491 23.71 -23.34 26.51
C SER A 491 23.81 -22.02 25.76
N ILE A 492 22.80 -21.16 25.87
CA ILE A 492 22.81 -19.83 25.26
C ILE A 492 23.91 -18.95 25.87
N ARG A 493 24.04 -19.00 27.21
CA ARG A 493 25.06 -18.25 27.92
C ARG A 493 26.47 -18.64 27.46
N ASN A 494 26.73 -19.95 27.36
CA ASN A 494 28.03 -20.47 26.93
C ASN A 494 28.31 -20.12 25.47
N GLU A 495 27.32 -20.24 24.57
CA GLU A 495 27.46 -19.91 23.15
C GLU A 495 27.80 -18.44 22.94
N LEU A 496 27.19 -17.57 23.75
CA LEU A 496 27.43 -16.13 23.67
C LEU A 496 28.64 -15.65 24.49
N GLY A 497 29.34 -16.56 25.20
CA GLY A 497 30.46 -16.20 26.10
C GLY A 497 30.04 -15.25 27.23
N ILE A 498 28.79 -15.36 27.72
CA ILE A 498 28.27 -14.49 28.79
C ILE A 498 28.79 -14.98 30.16
N PRO A 499 29.33 -14.05 30.99
CA PRO A 499 29.82 -14.42 32.34
C PRO A 499 28.74 -15.09 33.21
N PRO A 500 29.13 -15.99 34.17
CA PRO A 500 28.22 -16.65 35.08
C PRO A 500 27.27 -15.67 35.80
N GLY A 501 26.06 -16.13 36.10
CA GLY A 501 25.02 -15.38 36.79
C GLY A 501 23.68 -15.40 36.06
N SER A 502 22.64 -14.85 36.67
CA SER A 502 21.31 -14.80 36.09
C SER A 502 21.27 -13.88 34.86
N ILE A 503 20.62 -14.35 33.80
CA ILE A 503 20.28 -13.57 32.61
C ILE A 503 18.77 -13.57 32.44
N THR A 504 18.26 -12.57 31.76
CA THR A 504 16.84 -12.45 31.37
C THR A 504 16.74 -12.67 29.86
N LEU A 505 15.80 -13.48 29.40
CA LEU A 505 15.49 -13.58 27.97
C LEU A 505 14.37 -12.59 27.63
N LYS A 506 14.54 -11.84 26.57
CA LYS A 506 13.52 -10.90 26.06
C LYS A 506 13.27 -11.16 24.58
N PRO A 507 12.18 -11.87 24.26
CA PRO A 507 11.74 -12.04 22.89
C PRO A 507 11.10 -10.75 22.37
N MET A 508 11.31 -10.43 21.08
CA MET A 508 10.65 -9.33 20.38
C MET A 508 10.58 -9.58 18.87
N ILE A 509 9.60 -8.97 18.23
CA ILE A 509 9.47 -8.95 16.77
C ILE A 509 9.88 -7.55 16.32
N VAL A 510 10.82 -7.47 15.39
CA VAL A 510 11.23 -6.19 14.77
C VAL A 510 10.70 -6.15 13.35
N ILE A 511 10.11 -5.02 12.98
CA ILE A 511 9.50 -4.78 11.67
C ILE A 511 10.18 -3.59 10.98
N ASP A 512 10.24 -3.62 9.64
CA ASP A 512 10.87 -2.56 8.84
C ASP A 512 9.93 -1.36 8.67
N ASP A 513 8.71 -1.60 8.24
CA ASP A 513 7.67 -0.59 8.15
C ASP A 513 6.76 -0.61 9.40
N ASP A 514 6.15 0.52 9.74
CA ASP A 514 5.10 0.54 10.74
C ASP A 514 3.85 -0.18 10.21
N LEU A 515 3.36 -1.17 10.96
CA LEU A 515 2.30 -2.08 10.54
C LEU A 515 1.05 -1.92 11.40
N VAL A 516 -0.13 -1.99 10.78
CA VAL A 516 -1.41 -1.90 11.47
C VAL A 516 -1.59 -3.01 12.51
N THR A 517 -1.03 -4.20 12.25
CA THR A 517 -1.10 -5.36 13.17
C THR A 517 -0.50 -5.10 14.54
N ARG A 518 0.44 -4.18 14.67
CA ARG A 518 1.01 -3.73 15.94
C ARG A 518 -0.07 -3.16 16.86
N GLU A 519 -0.99 -2.38 16.33
CA GLU A 519 -2.04 -1.69 17.07
C GLU A 519 -3.15 -2.63 17.58
N PHE A 520 -3.21 -3.87 17.08
CA PHE A 520 -4.18 -4.85 17.58
C PHE A 520 -3.87 -5.36 19.00
N ASN A 521 -2.64 -5.16 19.50
CA ASN A 521 -2.20 -5.59 20.82
C ASN A 521 -2.49 -7.08 21.14
N ARG A 522 -2.39 -7.96 20.13
CA ARG A 522 -2.66 -9.41 20.26
C ARG A 522 -1.38 -10.26 20.41
N SER A 523 -0.22 -9.63 20.29
CA SER A 523 1.06 -10.33 20.45
C SER A 523 1.46 -10.41 21.92
N PRO A 524 1.91 -11.59 22.42
CA PRO A 524 2.51 -11.72 23.74
C PRO A 524 3.92 -11.10 23.80
N PHE A 525 4.48 -10.75 22.64
CA PHE A 525 5.79 -10.14 22.49
C PHE A 525 5.65 -8.73 21.92
N PRO A 526 6.54 -7.79 22.28
CA PRO A 526 6.53 -6.47 21.66
C PRO A 526 6.83 -6.58 20.16
N ILE A 527 6.06 -5.85 19.36
CA ILE A 527 6.30 -5.62 17.94
C ILE A 527 6.83 -4.20 17.82
N VAL A 528 8.07 -4.05 17.34
CA VAL A 528 8.83 -2.79 17.41
C VAL A 528 9.31 -2.42 16.00
N PRO A 529 8.95 -1.25 15.46
CA PRO A 529 9.57 -0.74 14.24
C PRO A 529 11.07 -0.49 14.46
N LEU A 530 11.86 -0.66 13.39
CA LEU A 530 13.31 -0.53 13.46
C LEU A 530 13.76 0.83 14.00
N ASP A 531 13.12 1.91 13.60
CA ASP A 531 13.42 3.28 14.03
C ASP A 531 13.16 3.53 15.52
N GLN A 532 12.30 2.72 16.16
CA GLN A 532 11.98 2.78 17.59
C GLN A 532 12.76 1.74 18.42
N LEU A 533 13.55 0.88 17.76
CA LEU A 533 14.22 -0.26 18.42
C LEU A 533 15.21 0.21 19.49
N VAL A 534 16.07 1.18 19.17
CA VAL A 534 17.10 1.69 20.08
C VAL A 534 16.47 2.35 21.31
N GLU A 535 15.46 3.19 21.12
CA GLU A 535 14.73 3.83 22.22
C GLU A 535 14.03 2.80 23.13
N THR A 536 13.39 1.79 22.52
CA THR A 536 12.76 0.68 23.26
C THR A 536 13.76 -0.08 24.13
N LEU A 537 15.00 -0.24 23.65
CA LEU A 537 16.06 -0.92 24.38
C LEU A 537 16.69 -0.03 25.46
N ASP A 538 16.82 1.28 25.23
CA ASP A 538 17.28 2.23 26.26
C ASP A 538 16.30 2.35 27.44
N GLY A 539 15.01 2.19 27.20
CA GLY A 539 14.00 2.06 28.26
C GLY A 539 14.27 0.90 29.24
N LEU A 540 15.02 -0.13 28.82
CA LEU A 540 15.46 -1.23 29.72
C LEU A 540 16.49 -0.76 30.76
N ARG A 541 17.23 0.31 30.49
CA ARG A 541 18.20 0.89 31.45
C ARG A 541 17.50 1.59 32.61
N THR A 542 16.35 2.20 32.35
CA THR A 542 15.65 3.04 33.35
C THR A 542 14.77 2.25 34.32
N THR A 543 14.13 1.18 33.88
CA THR A 543 13.25 0.34 34.73
C THR A 543 13.99 -0.34 35.87
N ARG A 544 15.28 -0.67 35.75
CA ARG A 544 16.09 -1.25 36.83
C ARG A 544 16.53 -0.24 37.90
N ARG A 545 16.62 1.03 37.58
CA ARG A 545 16.94 2.09 38.56
C ARG A 545 15.76 2.38 39.50
N SER A 546 14.54 2.29 39.00
CA SER A 546 13.31 2.50 39.79
C SER A 546 13.02 1.31 40.72
N SER A 547 13.23 0.06 40.25
CA SER A 547 13.01 -1.14 41.08
C SER A 547 14.05 -1.31 42.19
N LYS A 548 15.30 -0.85 42.02
CA LYS A 548 16.31 -0.84 43.10
C LYS A 548 16.05 0.25 44.15
N ARG A 549 15.38 1.36 43.79
CA ARG A 549 14.96 2.39 44.75
C ARG A 549 13.74 1.96 45.55
N ALA A 550 12.81 1.18 44.95
CA ALA A 550 11.65 0.64 45.66
C ALA A 550 11.96 -0.49 46.64
N ARG A 551 13.08 -1.24 46.47
CA ARG A 551 13.54 -2.28 47.39
C ARG A 551 14.46 -1.77 48.52
N ARG A 552 14.80 -0.47 48.51
CA ARG A 552 15.61 0.19 49.56
C ARG A 552 14.80 1.17 50.44
N ARG A 553 13.49 1.22 50.25
CA ARG A 553 12.51 1.83 51.14
C ARG A 553 11.62 0.72 51.72
#